data_30989ab6f54c72f3e973c12fb7fffa94
#
_entry.id   30989ab6f54c72f3e973c12fb7fffa94
#
_cell.length_a   1.000
_cell.length_b   1.000
_cell.length_c   1.000
_cell.angle_alpha   90.00
_cell.angle_beta   90.00
_cell.angle_gamma   90.00
#
_symmetry.space_group_name_H-M   'P 1'
#
loop_
_entity.id
_entity.type
_entity.pdbx_description
1 polymer ?
#
loop_
_entity_poly.entity_id
_entity_poly.type
_entity_poly.pdbx_seq_one_letter_code
_entity_poly.pdbx_strand_id
1 'polypeptide(L)'
;MCIRDRSISIDEKDDIDTIKDILEIFALSSGHKDSENLINEVISLNIQSENLDNNLLRTSKFMQHAIFNKYHSETDMMRYIKSLENKDFSLTSSMIALGSCTMKLNAASELFSLSWPEFNNIHPYAPVEQAKGYQTIFKELESMLCEITGFDAMSLQPNSGAQGEYAGLMVIRAYHHSRGDTNRDICLIPSSAHGTNPASAVMAGMKVVVTPCDEKGNIDLEVLRAKALEHKDNLAALMITYPSTHGVFEESILEITSIIHDNGGQVYMDGANMNAQVGLTNPAIIGADVCHLNLHKTFAIPHGGGGPGVGPIGVVEHLKDFLPNNSMISMGGENGMSISSAPWGSALALTISYAYIKMLGAEGLKKSTEIAILNTNYIKERLADNYKVLYCGEKNRVGHEMIIDFRSFKQHGVEVLDIAKRLMDYGFHAPTVSFPVVNTVMIEPTESESIEELDRFCDALIGIKKEINQIINKEVDPVNNVLKNAPHTMNLALNDNWDFPYTREKAVFPLQWLKVKKFWPTVRRINDAYGDRNLICSCPPMSDYEK
;
A
#
# COMPACT_ATOMS: atom_id res chain seq x y z
N MET A 1 27.70 -32.56 21.05
CA MET A 1 26.86 -32.02 19.98
C MET A 1 25.43 -32.46 20.28
N CYS A 2 24.59 -31.54 20.67
CA CYS A 2 23.21 -31.90 21.07
C CYS A 2 22.40 -32.22 19.80
N ILE A 3 21.93 -33.45 19.70
CA ILE A 3 21.13 -33.96 18.56
C ILE A 3 19.72 -33.29 18.47
N ARG A 4 19.42 -32.35 19.37
CA ARG A 4 18.10 -31.67 19.46
C ARG A 4 18.01 -30.35 18.70
N ASP A 5 19.06 -29.95 18.01
CA ASP A 5 19.15 -28.60 17.43
C ASP A 5 18.68 -28.52 15.97
N ARG A 6 18.26 -29.65 15.38
CA ARG A 6 17.89 -29.70 13.96
C ARG A 6 16.67 -30.57 13.76
N SER A 7 15.75 -30.07 12.95
CA SER A 7 14.55 -30.79 12.52
C SER A 7 14.36 -30.62 11.02
N ILE A 8 13.66 -31.55 10.41
CA ILE A 8 13.19 -31.45 9.03
C ILE A 8 11.68 -31.32 9.11
N SER A 9 11.13 -30.26 8.51
CA SER A 9 9.69 -30.10 8.37
C SER A 9 9.31 -30.44 6.94
N ILE A 10 8.23 -31.17 6.80
CA ILE A 10 7.59 -31.50 5.53
C ILE A 10 6.19 -30.89 5.51
N ASP A 11 5.65 -30.60 4.33
CA ASP A 11 4.34 -29.99 4.14
C ASP A 11 3.49 -30.75 3.11
N GLU A 12 2.36 -30.17 2.72
CA GLU A 12 1.40 -30.78 1.80
C GLU A 12 1.93 -30.92 0.36
N LYS A 13 3.07 -30.33 0.03
CA LYS A 13 3.73 -30.48 -1.29
C LYS A 13 4.72 -31.62 -1.33
N ASP A 14 5.18 -32.08 -0.17
CA ASP A 14 6.13 -33.16 -0.09
C ASP A 14 5.43 -34.49 -0.35
N ASP A 15 5.88 -35.20 -1.35
CA ASP A 15 5.38 -36.51 -1.72
C ASP A 15 6.21 -37.64 -1.09
N ILE A 16 5.76 -38.87 -1.34
CA ILE A 16 6.44 -40.05 -0.81
C ILE A 16 7.86 -40.18 -1.36
N ASP A 17 8.13 -39.65 -2.55
CA ASP A 17 9.45 -39.76 -3.15
C ASP A 17 10.42 -38.77 -2.48
N THR A 18 9.98 -37.55 -2.11
CA THR A 18 10.72 -36.63 -1.25
C THR A 18 11.10 -37.27 0.09
N ILE A 19 10.17 -37.99 0.71
CA ILE A 19 10.43 -38.71 1.98
C ILE A 19 11.45 -39.81 1.78
N LYS A 20 11.38 -40.58 0.69
CA LYS A 20 12.37 -41.63 0.35
C LYS A 20 13.77 -41.03 0.17
N ASP A 21 13.90 -39.95 -0.56
CA ASP A 21 15.18 -39.26 -0.78
C ASP A 21 15.81 -38.81 0.54
N ILE A 22 15.01 -38.22 1.44
CA ILE A 22 15.47 -37.85 2.79
C ILE A 22 15.95 -39.06 3.58
N LEU A 23 15.16 -40.14 3.60
CA LEU A 23 15.52 -41.36 4.30
C LEU A 23 16.78 -42.01 3.71
N GLU A 24 16.95 -41.98 2.39
CA GLU A 24 18.15 -42.50 1.72
C GLU A 24 19.41 -41.73 2.14
N ILE A 25 19.35 -40.39 2.20
CA ILE A 25 20.47 -39.56 2.68
C ILE A 25 20.89 -39.97 4.10
N PHE A 26 19.91 -40.20 5.00
CA PHE A 26 20.20 -40.61 6.36
C PHE A 26 20.71 -42.06 6.43
N ALA A 27 20.17 -42.99 5.64
CA ALA A 27 20.65 -44.36 5.56
C ALA A 27 22.09 -44.44 5.08
N LEU A 28 22.44 -43.73 4.00
CA LEU A 28 23.80 -43.65 3.46
C LEU A 28 24.76 -43.03 4.46
N SER A 29 24.36 -41.95 5.13
CA SER A 29 25.24 -41.31 6.13
C SER A 29 25.47 -42.16 7.36
N SER A 30 24.56 -43.10 7.67
CA SER A 30 24.66 -44.06 8.77
C SER A 30 25.41 -45.33 8.38
N GLY A 31 25.86 -45.46 7.11
CA GLY A 31 26.62 -46.59 6.60
C GLY A 31 25.77 -47.81 6.24
N HIS A 32 24.43 -47.66 6.13
CA HIS A 32 23.53 -48.70 5.63
C HIS A 32 23.70 -48.90 4.12
N LYS A 33 24.07 -50.12 3.70
CA LYS A 33 24.28 -50.46 2.27
C LYS A 33 23.01 -50.84 1.53
N ASP A 34 21.95 -51.16 2.25
CA ASP A 34 20.63 -51.55 1.72
C ASP A 34 19.58 -50.54 2.20
N SER A 35 19.65 -49.34 1.63
CA SER A 35 18.76 -48.23 1.97
C SER A 35 17.32 -48.51 1.52
N GLU A 36 17.11 -49.20 0.41
CA GLU A 36 15.80 -49.42 -0.19
C GLU A 36 14.90 -50.30 0.70
N ASN A 37 15.45 -51.36 1.28
CA ASN A 37 14.68 -52.21 2.21
C ASN A 37 14.33 -51.46 3.49
N LEU A 38 15.25 -50.69 4.06
CA LEU A 38 15.01 -49.88 5.24
C LEU A 38 13.93 -48.83 4.99
N ILE A 39 13.99 -48.15 3.83
CA ILE A 39 12.98 -47.17 3.44
C ILE A 39 11.60 -47.80 3.31
N ASN A 40 11.51 -48.92 2.64
CA ASN A 40 10.24 -49.63 2.47
C ASN A 40 9.69 -50.13 3.83
N GLU A 41 10.53 -50.57 4.74
CA GLU A 41 10.15 -50.94 6.09
C GLU A 41 9.58 -49.74 6.86
N VAL A 42 10.29 -48.60 6.85
CA VAL A 42 9.84 -47.34 7.51
C VAL A 42 8.50 -46.87 6.95
N ILE A 43 8.34 -46.87 5.62
CA ILE A 43 7.09 -46.49 4.97
C ILE A 43 5.94 -47.43 5.33
N SER A 44 6.23 -48.74 5.47
CA SER A 44 5.24 -49.74 5.84
C SER A 44 4.76 -49.67 7.29
N LEU A 45 5.51 -48.98 8.16
CA LEU A 45 5.21 -48.83 9.58
C LEU A 45 3.91 -48.08 9.88
N ASN A 46 3.27 -47.48 8.88
CA ASN A 46 2.01 -46.74 9.01
C ASN A 46 1.88 -46.06 10.38
N ILE A 47 2.88 -45.22 10.72
CA ILE A 47 2.94 -44.55 12.01
C ILE A 47 1.77 -43.57 12.07
N GLN A 48 0.68 -44.04 12.66
CA GLN A 48 -0.40 -43.12 13.03
C GLN A 48 0.16 -42.16 14.08
N SER A 49 -0.20 -40.91 13.98
CA SER A 49 0.21 -39.86 14.91
C SER A 49 -0.47 -40.05 16.29
N GLU A 50 -0.13 -41.17 16.99
CA GLU A 50 -0.65 -41.44 18.33
C GLU A 50 -0.17 -40.46 19.41
N ASN A 51 0.67 -39.46 19.02
CA ASN A 51 1.35 -38.61 19.99
C ASN A 51 0.72 -37.23 20.20
N LEU A 52 -0.38 -36.90 19.55
CA LEU A 52 -1.14 -35.70 19.87
C LEU A 52 -2.17 -36.03 20.94
N ASP A 53 -2.04 -35.38 22.12
CA ASP A 53 -3.07 -35.41 23.14
C ASP A 53 -4.42 -35.06 22.51
N ASN A 54 -5.44 -35.93 22.72
CA ASN A 54 -6.79 -35.71 22.19
C ASN A 54 -7.37 -34.35 22.58
N ASN A 55 -6.90 -33.75 23.68
CA ASN A 55 -7.28 -32.41 24.10
C ASN A 55 -6.70 -31.29 23.21
N LEU A 56 -5.69 -31.59 22.41
CA LEU A 56 -5.09 -30.66 21.44
C LEU A 56 -5.72 -30.80 20.05
N LEU A 57 -6.49 -31.83 19.82
CA LEU A 57 -7.18 -32.05 18.54
C LEU A 57 -8.39 -31.12 18.43
N ARG A 58 -8.53 -30.52 17.26
CA ARG A 58 -9.71 -29.70 16.97
C ARG A 58 -10.96 -30.56 16.90
N THR A 59 -11.94 -30.28 17.76
CA THR A 59 -13.25 -30.95 17.74
C THR A 59 -14.34 -30.18 17.00
N SER A 60 -14.12 -28.87 16.78
CA SER A 60 -15.08 -28.02 16.05
C SER A 60 -14.96 -28.21 14.54
N LYS A 61 -16.09 -28.20 13.84
CA LYS A 61 -16.11 -28.19 12.38
C LYS A 61 -15.58 -26.87 11.85
N PHE A 62 -14.92 -26.87 10.68
CA PHE A 62 -14.37 -25.69 10.02
C PHE A 62 -14.58 -25.78 8.50
N MET A 63 -14.43 -24.65 7.80
CA MET A 63 -14.57 -24.55 6.34
C MET A 63 -15.86 -25.20 5.81
N GLN A 64 -17.00 -25.02 6.54
CA GLN A 64 -18.28 -25.66 6.20
C GLN A 64 -19.04 -24.95 5.08
N HIS A 65 -18.62 -23.72 4.71
CA HIS A 65 -19.28 -23.03 3.63
C HIS A 65 -19.07 -23.78 2.31
N ALA A 66 -20.16 -23.89 1.51
CA ALA A 66 -20.17 -24.66 0.27
C ALA A 66 -19.05 -24.28 -0.71
N ILE A 67 -18.55 -23.05 -0.65
CA ILE A 67 -17.49 -22.55 -1.52
C ILE A 67 -16.19 -23.34 -1.40
N PHE A 68 -15.86 -23.81 -0.18
CA PHE A 68 -14.66 -24.62 0.07
C PHE A 68 -14.75 -26.04 -0.48
N ASN A 69 -15.96 -26.46 -0.92
CA ASN A 69 -16.25 -27.82 -1.39
C ASN A 69 -16.89 -27.83 -2.78
N LYS A 70 -16.83 -26.71 -3.53
CA LYS A 70 -17.52 -26.60 -4.82
C LYS A 70 -16.56 -26.48 -6.01
N TYR A 71 -15.45 -25.81 -5.86
CA TYR A 71 -14.55 -25.45 -6.97
C TYR A 71 -13.30 -26.31 -6.91
N HIS A 72 -13.35 -27.48 -7.56
CA HIS A 72 -12.27 -28.48 -7.53
C HIS A 72 -11.48 -28.57 -8.83
N SER A 73 -11.88 -27.87 -9.89
CA SER A 73 -11.13 -27.79 -11.14
C SER A 73 -10.56 -26.39 -11.34
N GLU A 74 -9.43 -26.30 -12.06
CA GLU A 74 -8.82 -25.03 -12.45
C GLU A 74 -9.83 -24.12 -13.17
N THR A 75 -10.59 -24.70 -14.12
CA THR A 75 -11.60 -23.96 -14.89
C THR A 75 -12.68 -23.36 -13.97
N ASP A 76 -13.19 -24.12 -13.01
CA ASP A 76 -14.22 -23.64 -12.08
C ASP A 76 -13.64 -22.56 -11.15
N MET A 77 -12.41 -22.74 -10.67
CA MET A 77 -11.73 -21.76 -9.83
C MET A 77 -11.51 -20.44 -10.60
N MET A 78 -11.03 -20.49 -11.85
CA MET A 78 -10.85 -19.30 -12.69
C MET A 78 -12.17 -18.56 -12.90
N ARG A 79 -13.24 -19.27 -13.20
CA ARG A 79 -14.58 -18.68 -13.37
C ARG A 79 -15.10 -18.06 -12.08
N TYR A 80 -14.85 -18.71 -10.96
CA TYR A 80 -15.23 -18.21 -9.65
C TYR A 80 -14.46 -16.92 -9.31
N ILE A 81 -13.14 -16.89 -9.46
CA ILE A 81 -12.30 -15.69 -9.24
C ILE A 81 -12.79 -14.55 -10.15
N LYS A 82 -13.04 -14.84 -11.45
CA LYS A 82 -13.55 -13.82 -12.38
C LYS A 82 -14.94 -13.30 -11.98
N SER A 83 -15.80 -14.15 -11.42
CA SER A 83 -17.10 -13.73 -10.92
C SER A 83 -17.02 -12.80 -9.71
N LEU A 84 -15.97 -12.93 -8.88
CA LEU A 84 -15.69 -12.01 -7.77
C LEU A 84 -15.10 -10.70 -8.28
N GLU A 85 -14.12 -10.78 -9.18
CA GLU A 85 -13.51 -9.60 -9.80
C GLU A 85 -14.56 -8.69 -10.44
N ASN A 86 -15.53 -9.27 -11.17
CA ASN A 86 -16.58 -8.52 -11.85
C ASN A 86 -17.57 -7.80 -10.89
N LYS A 87 -17.48 -8.03 -9.58
CA LYS A 87 -18.33 -7.35 -8.58
C LYS A 87 -17.78 -5.99 -8.17
N ASP A 88 -16.55 -5.67 -8.49
CA ASP A 88 -15.91 -4.42 -8.16
C ASP A 88 -15.10 -3.88 -9.35
N PHE A 89 -14.57 -2.67 -9.21
CA PHE A 89 -13.71 -2.05 -10.21
C PHE A 89 -12.34 -2.75 -10.25
N SER A 90 -11.76 -2.77 -11.45
CA SER A 90 -10.36 -3.16 -11.64
C SER A 90 -9.67 -2.14 -12.55
N LEU A 91 -8.34 -2.06 -12.46
CA LEU A 91 -7.53 -1.18 -13.31
C LEU A 91 -7.66 -1.48 -14.81
N THR A 92 -8.13 -2.70 -15.17
CA THR A 92 -8.41 -3.05 -16.57
C THR A 92 -9.75 -2.47 -17.06
N SER A 93 -10.59 -1.96 -16.17
CA SER A 93 -11.90 -1.39 -16.52
C SER A 93 -11.95 0.13 -16.42
N SER A 94 -11.24 0.73 -15.47
CA SER A 94 -11.20 2.18 -15.26
C SER A 94 -10.00 2.59 -14.43
N MET A 95 -9.68 3.87 -14.45
CA MET A 95 -8.79 4.49 -13.49
C MET A 95 -9.31 4.29 -12.06
N ILE A 96 -8.38 4.04 -11.12
CA ILE A 96 -8.63 4.01 -9.69
C ILE A 96 -7.75 5.08 -9.05
N ALA A 97 -8.28 6.29 -8.93
CA ALA A 97 -7.54 7.49 -8.55
C ALA A 97 -7.37 7.65 -7.02
N LEU A 98 -6.90 6.60 -6.34
CA LEU A 98 -6.71 6.61 -4.88
C LEU A 98 -5.46 7.43 -4.50
N GLY A 99 -5.65 8.63 -3.98
CA GLY A 99 -4.56 9.45 -3.45
C GLY A 99 -3.85 8.78 -2.28
N SER A 100 -2.55 9.02 -2.17
CA SER A 100 -1.60 8.35 -1.26
C SER A 100 -1.45 6.84 -1.48
N CYS A 101 -1.98 6.30 -2.58
CA CYS A 101 -1.94 4.87 -2.88
C CYS A 101 -1.83 4.66 -4.38
N THR A 102 -0.68 5.00 -4.97
CA THR A 102 -0.43 4.92 -6.42
C THR A 102 -0.97 3.63 -7.04
N MET A 103 -2.14 3.72 -7.66
CA MET A 103 -2.83 2.60 -8.30
C MET A 103 -2.62 2.68 -9.80
N LYS A 104 -1.63 1.97 -10.31
CA LYS A 104 -1.32 1.98 -11.75
C LYS A 104 -1.33 0.58 -12.35
N LEU A 105 -1.80 0.48 -13.59
CA LEU A 105 -1.72 -0.73 -14.38
C LEU A 105 -0.37 -0.75 -15.10
N ASN A 106 0.41 -1.78 -14.84
CA ASN A 106 1.74 -1.98 -15.41
C ASN A 106 1.74 -3.11 -16.44
N ALA A 107 2.87 -3.29 -17.11
CA ALA A 107 3.00 -4.32 -18.15
C ALA A 107 2.95 -5.73 -17.55
N ALA A 108 2.14 -6.61 -18.16
CA ALA A 108 2.02 -8.00 -17.71
C ALA A 108 3.37 -8.76 -17.78
N SER A 109 4.28 -8.35 -18.66
CA SER A 109 5.62 -8.94 -18.79
C SER A 109 6.47 -8.79 -17.52
N GLU A 110 6.23 -7.80 -16.69
CA GLU A 110 6.93 -7.61 -15.42
C GLU A 110 6.61 -8.73 -14.41
N LEU A 111 5.46 -9.40 -14.59
CA LEU A 111 4.99 -10.48 -13.73
C LEU A 111 5.43 -11.88 -14.18
N PHE A 112 6.05 -12.02 -15.34
CA PHE A 112 6.37 -13.35 -15.90
C PHE A 112 7.31 -14.15 -15.01
N SER A 113 8.28 -13.49 -14.39
CA SER A 113 9.24 -14.12 -13.47
C SER A 113 8.58 -14.83 -12.27
N LEU A 114 7.39 -14.39 -11.86
CA LEU A 114 6.68 -14.99 -10.73
C LEU A 114 6.26 -16.45 -10.98
N SER A 115 6.13 -16.84 -12.24
CA SER A 115 5.73 -18.21 -12.64
C SER A 115 6.92 -19.12 -12.98
N TRP A 116 8.15 -18.58 -13.00
CA TRP A 116 9.32 -19.37 -13.36
C TRP A 116 9.81 -20.18 -12.16
N PRO A 117 9.93 -21.52 -12.29
CA PRO A 117 10.36 -22.39 -11.19
C PRO A 117 11.71 -21.99 -10.57
N GLU A 118 12.60 -21.42 -11.39
CA GLU A 118 13.91 -20.95 -10.99
C GLU A 118 13.83 -19.80 -9.97
N PHE A 119 12.70 -19.10 -9.90
CA PHE A 119 12.46 -18.03 -8.92
C PHE A 119 11.49 -18.44 -7.82
N ASN A 120 10.38 -19.10 -8.16
CA ASN A 120 9.31 -19.31 -7.18
C ASN A 120 9.50 -20.58 -6.33
N ASN A 121 10.38 -21.51 -6.72
CA ASN A 121 10.65 -22.74 -5.98
C ASN A 121 11.91 -22.69 -5.09
N ILE A 122 12.50 -21.51 -4.88
CA ILE A 122 13.68 -21.37 -4.02
C ILE A 122 13.26 -20.92 -2.63
N HIS A 123 13.70 -21.67 -1.61
CA HIS A 123 13.47 -21.28 -0.22
C HIS A 123 14.32 -20.04 0.14
N PRO A 124 13.79 -19.09 0.95
CA PRO A 124 14.52 -17.86 1.35
C PRO A 124 15.88 -18.12 2.02
N TYR A 125 16.06 -19.26 2.65
CA TYR A 125 17.30 -19.71 3.29
C TYR A 125 18.05 -20.77 2.49
N ALA A 126 17.80 -20.89 1.18
CA ALA A 126 18.66 -21.70 0.33
C ALA A 126 20.11 -21.20 0.41
N PRO A 127 21.12 -22.08 0.34
CA PRO A 127 22.51 -21.66 0.34
C PRO A 127 22.79 -20.59 -0.71
N VAL A 128 23.47 -19.51 -0.32
CA VAL A 128 23.65 -18.32 -1.19
C VAL A 128 24.31 -18.68 -2.52
N GLU A 129 25.24 -19.64 -2.51
CA GLU A 129 25.92 -20.15 -3.70
C GLU A 129 25.00 -20.90 -4.67
N GLN A 130 23.82 -21.36 -4.22
CA GLN A 130 22.79 -21.99 -5.05
C GLN A 130 21.78 -20.97 -5.59
N ALA A 131 21.75 -19.76 -5.05
CA ALA A 131 20.81 -18.69 -5.40
C ALA A 131 21.50 -17.49 -6.07
N LYS A 132 22.53 -17.72 -6.89
CA LYS A 132 23.36 -16.66 -7.52
C LYS A 132 22.54 -15.69 -8.38
N GLY A 133 21.50 -16.17 -9.07
CA GLY A 133 20.61 -15.33 -9.86
C GLY A 133 19.91 -14.29 -8.98
N TYR A 134 19.37 -14.69 -7.85
CA TYR A 134 18.78 -13.77 -6.89
C TYR A 134 19.81 -12.79 -6.32
N GLN A 135 21.03 -13.25 -5.98
CA GLN A 135 22.08 -12.35 -5.48
C GLN A 135 22.43 -11.26 -6.50
N THR A 136 22.43 -11.60 -7.79
CA THR A 136 22.65 -10.62 -8.86
C THR A 136 21.50 -9.59 -8.92
N ILE A 137 20.25 -10.07 -8.87
CA ILE A 137 19.06 -9.19 -8.88
C ILE A 137 19.08 -8.26 -7.67
N PHE A 138 19.33 -8.77 -6.46
CA PHE A 138 19.36 -7.94 -5.25
C PHE A 138 20.42 -6.85 -5.35
N LYS A 139 21.64 -7.21 -5.71
CA LYS A 139 22.75 -6.26 -5.85
C LYS A 139 22.48 -5.19 -6.91
N GLU A 140 21.95 -5.58 -8.07
CA GLU A 140 21.62 -4.62 -9.12
C GLU A 140 20.44 -3.74 -8.73
N LEU A 141 19.40 -4.30 -8.08
CA LEU A 141 18.26 -3.53 -7.61
C LEU A 141 18.65 -2.52 -6.52
N GLU A 142 19.44 -2.95 -5.53
CA GLU A 142 20.01 -2.04 -4.52
C GLU A 142 20.79 -0.90 -5.16
N SER A 143 21.65 -1.20 -6.14
CA SER A 143 22.42 -0.18 -6.86
C SER A 143 21.53 0.79 -7.63
N MET A 144 20.50 0.29 -8.33
CA MET A 144 19.55 1.15 -9.06
C MET A 144 18.73 2.02 -8.10
N LEU A 145 18.28 1.46 -6.98
CA LEU A 145 17.53 2.23 -5.98
C LEU A 145 18.42 3.27 -5.28
N CYS A 146 19.68 2.97 -5.01
CA CYS A 146 20.65 3.95 -4.51
C CYS A 146 20.84 5.10 -5.51
N GLU A 147 20.98 4.82 -6.80
CA GLU A 147 21.10 5.84 -7.84
C GLU A 147 19.83 6.74 -7.91
N ILE A 148 18.63 6.12 -7.84
CA ILE A 148 17.36 6.84 -7.88
C ILE A 148 17.19 7.74 -6.66
N THR A 149 17.61 7.32 -5.48
CA THR A 149 17.38 8.00 -4.21
C THR A 149 18.54 8.89 -3.76
N GLY A 150 19.72 8.69 -4.34
CA GLY A 150 20.96 9.38 -3.95
C GLY A 150 21.59 8.83 -2.67
N PHE A 151 21.09 7.74 -2.11
CA PHE A 151 21.65 7.12 -0.90
C PHE A 151 22.88 6.25 -1.17
N ASP A 152 23.67 6.05 -0.12
CA ASP A 152 24.93 5.29 -0.18
C ASP A 152 24.72 3.79 -0.01
N ALA A 153 23.64 3.38 0.67
CA ALA A 153 23.32 1.97 0.87
C ALA A 153 21.81 1.72 0.97
N MET A 154 21.40 0.49 0.63
CA MET A 154 19.99 0.07 0.59
C MET A 154 19.81 -1.27 1.29
N SER A 155 18.67 -1.50 1.93
CA SER A 155 18.22 -2.80 2.41
C SER A 155 16.89 -3.18 1.80
N LEU A 156 16.79 -4.35 1.19
CA LEU A 156 15.57 -4.90 0.61
C LEU A 156 14.74 -5.72 1.60
N GLN A 157 15.16 -5.80 2.86
CA GLN A 157 14.57 -6.69 3.86
C GLN A 157 13.12 -6.34 4.26
N PRO A 158 12.71 -5.04 4.44
CA PRO A 158 11.37 -4.75 4.92
C PRO A 158 10.26 -5.17 3.94
N ASN A 159 9.19 -5.78 4.49
CA ASN A 159 8.08 -6.38 3.73
C ASN A 159 6.90 -5.43 3.44
N SER A 160 6.94 -4.19 3.94
CA SER A 160 5.87 -3.21 3.73
C SER A 160 6.40 -1.80 3.97
N GLY A 161 5.64 -0.79 3.57
CA GLY A 161 5.95 0.61 3.91
C GLY A 161 6.09 0.81 5.41
N ALA A 162 5.10 0.37 6.21
CA ALA A 162 5.14 0.48 7.67
C ALA A 162 6.33 -0.28 8.30
N GLN A 163 6.72 -1.43 7.75
CA GLN A 163 7.92 -2.13 8.20
C GLN A 163 9.19 -1.37 7.81
N GLY A 164 9.19 -0.71 6.64
CA GLY A 164 10.26 0.21 6.23
C GLY A 164 10.35 1.43 7.14
N GLU A 165 9.19 2.01 7.55
CA GLU A 165 9.16 3.08 8.55
C GLU A 165 9.82 2.65 9.86
N TYR A 166 9.39 1.51 10.39
CA TYR A 166 9.96 0.94 11.61
C TYR A 166 11.47 0.68 11.47
N ALA A 167 11.88 0.05 10.37
CA ALA A 167 13.28 -0.26 10.10
C ALA A 167 14.15 1.01 10.06
N GLY A 168 13.71 2.04 9.35
CA GLY A 168 14.44 3.31 9.25
C GLY A 168 14.57 4.03 10.58
N LEU A 169 13.52 4.05 11.40
CA LEU A 169 13.57 4.63 12.74
C LEU A 169 14.47 3.81 13.68
N MET A 170 14.51 2.49 13.54
CA MET A 170 15.43 1.64 14.28
C MET A 170 16.89 1.86 13.88
N VAL A 171 17.17 2.14 12.61
CA VAL A 171 18.50 2.57 12.13
C VAL A 171 18.93 3.86 12.83
N ILE A 172 18.05 4.87 12.85
CA ILE A 172 18.33 6.15 13.52
C ILE A 172 18.57 5.94 15.02
N ARG A 173 17.74 5.13 15.66
CA ARG A 173 17.88 4.83 17.08
C ARG A 173 19.19 4.11 17.39
N ALA A 174 19.55 3.11 16.60
CA ALA A 174 20.81 2.38 16.75
C ALA A 174 22.02 3.30 16.59
N TYR A 175 21.99 4.21 15.62
CA TYR A 175 23.01 5.23 15.42
C TYR A 175 23.16 6.13 16.66
N HIS A 176 22.09 6.68 17.21
CA HIS A 176 22.18 7.50 18.41
C HIS A 176 22.73 6.70 19.60
N HIS A 177 22.25 5.48 19.82
CA HIS A 177 22.71 4.62 20.89
C HIS A 177 24.19 4.26 20.78
N SER A 178 24.70 4.03 19.55
CA SER A 178 26.12 3.72 19.32
C SER A 178 27.07 4.85 19.73
N ARG A 179 26.54 6.09 19.74
CA ARG A 179 27.26 7.30 20.18
C ARG A 179 27.10 7.61 21.66
N GLY A 180 26.33 6.81 22.38
CA GLY A 180 26.00 7.04 23.80
C GLY A 180 24.81 7.98 24.02
N ASP A 181 24.16 8.48 22.95
CA ASP A 181 23.04 9.41 22.98
C ASP A 181 21.71 8.66 23.22
N THR A 182 21.62 7.86 24.27
CA THR A 182 20.47 6.98 24.57
C THR A 182 19.21 7.74 25.01
N ASN A 183 19.32 9.02 25.29
CA ASN A 183 18.24 9.94 25.65
C ASN A 183 17.53 10.55 24.45
N ARG A 184 18.05 10.37 23.21
CA ARG A 184 17.39 10.86 22.01
C ARG A 184 16.22 9.95 21.63
N ASP A 185 15.01 10.34 22.05
CA ASP A 185 13.77 9.58 21.88
C ASP A 185 12.58 10.41 21.34
N ILE A 186 12.81 11.69 21.02
CA ILE A 186 11.77 12.56 20.43
C ILE A 186 11.78 12.45 18.91
N CYS A 187 10.60 12.21 18.35
CA CYS A 187 10.35 12.25 16.90
C CYS A 187 9.36 13.38 16.59
N LEU A 188 9.80 14.38 15.85
CA LEU A 188 8.91 15.43 15.33
C LEU A 188 8.15 14.89 14.12
N ILE A 189 6.85 15.12 14.05
CA ILE A 189 6.01 14.66 12.94
C ILE A 189 5.03 15.77 12.53
N PRO A 190 5.05 16.22 11.25
CA PRO A 190 4.10 17.20 10.76
C PRO A 190 2.67 16.70 10.81
N SER A 191 1.71 17.60 11.03
CA SER A 191 0.27 17.26 11.02
C SER A 191 -0.22 16.77 9.64
N SER A 192 0.56 16.98 8.59
CA SER A 192 0.33 16.42 7.25
C SER A 192 0.82 15.00 7.07
N ALA A 193 1.47 14.38 8.06
CA ALA A 193 2.01 13.04 7.92
C ALA A 193 0.91 11.97 7.82
N HIS A 194 1.24 10.85 7.15
CA HIS A 194 0.37 9.69 7.12
C HIS A 194 0.18 9.12 8.54
N GLY A 195 -1.00 8.57 8.83
CA GLY A 195 -1.34 8.04 10.16
C GLY A 195 -0.46 6.88 10.65
N THR A 196 0.27 6.21 9.76
CA THR A 196 1.24 5.16 10.13
C THR A 196 2.53 5.72 10.73
N ASN A 197 2.92 6.95 10.39
CA ASN A 197 4.18 7.53 10.86
C ASN A 197 4.25 7.63 12.39
N PRO A 198 3.26 8.23 13.10
CA PRO A 198 3.28 8.24 14.56
C PRO A 198 3.23 6.85 15.17
N ALA A 199 2.51 5.89 14.58
CA ALA A 199 2.46 4.52 15.06
C ALA A 199 3.83 3.84 14.98
N SER A 200 4.54 3.99 13.85
CA SER A 200 5.89 3.46 13.65
C SER A 200 6.90 4.10 14.61
N ALA A 201 6.80 5.40 14.88
CA ALA A 201 7.65 6.09 15.84
C ALA A 201 7.47 5.52 17.27
N VAL A 202 6.22 5.32 17.69
CA VAL A 202 5.93 4.69 19.00
C VAL A 202 6.45 3.26 19.07
N MET A 203 6.29 2.45 17.99
CA MET A 203 6.85 1.09 17.92
C MET A 203 8.37 1.09 18.05
N ALA A 204 9.05 2.08 17.46
CA ALA A 204 10.49 2.24 17.56
C ALA A 204 10.94 2.75 18.96
N GLY A 205 10.00 2.98 19.88
CA GLY A 205 10.27 3.48 21.24
C GLY A 205 10.51 4.98 21.30
N MET A 206 10.05 5.73 20.32
CA MET A 206 10.14 7.19 20.27
C MET A 206 8.86 7.85 20.76
N LYS A 207 8.97 9.07 21.28
CA LYS A 207 7.86 9.93 21.68
C LYS A 207 7.54 10.91 20.55
N VAL A 208 6.29 10.95 20.15
CA VAL A 208 5.83 11.81 19.05
C VAL A 208 5.55 13.21 19.54
N VAL A 209 6.09 14.21 18.86
CA VAL A 209 5.76 15.62 19.02
C VAL A 209 5.27 16.15 17.68
N VAL A 210 4.01 16.57 17.65
CA VAL A 210 3.38 17.04 16.39
C VAL A 210 3.78 18.49 16.11
N THR A 211 4.16 18.77 14.85
CA THR A 211 4.37 20.13 14.32
C THR A 211 3.20 20.49 13.39
N PRO A 212 2.59 21.67 13.55
CA PRO A 212 1.48 22.08 12.69
C PRO A 212 1.94 22.42 11.28
N CYS A 213 0.99 22.43 10.35
CA CYS A 213 1.14 23.00 9.02
C CYS A 213 0.41 24.35 8.95
N ASP A 214 0.86 25.22 8.06
CA ASP A 214 0.23 26.50 7.75
C ASP A 214 -1.07 26.33 6.92
N GLU A 215 -1.74 27.42 6.61
CA GLU A 215 -2.98 27.43 5.81
C GLU A 215 -2.76 26.99 4.34
N LYS A 216 -1.53 26.99 3.85
CA LYS A 216 -1.16 26.52 2.51
C LYS A 216 -0.79 25.03 2.49
N GLY A 217 -0.71 24.40 3.66
CA GLY A 217 -0.37 22.98 3.82
C GLY A 217 1.12 22.71 3.95
N ASN A 218 1.96 23.74 4.09
CA ASN A 218 3.40 23.61 4.37
C ASN A 218 3.65 23.51 5.88
N ILE A 219 4.82 23.01 6.27
CA ILE A 219 5.22 22.95 7.67
C ILE A 219 5.44 24.36 8.20
N ASP A 220 4.90 24.67 9.39
CA ASP A 220 5.16 25.92 10.10
C ASP A 220 6.60 25.94 10.62
N LEU A 221 7.46 26.70 9.94
CA LEU A 221 8.90 26.77 10.23
C LEU A 221 9.19 27.37 11.61
N GLU A 222 8.43 28.35 12.05
CA GLU A 222 8.66 28.98 13.35
C GLU A 222 8.38 27.98 14.48
N VAL A 223 7.27 27.25 14.36
CA VAL A 223 6.94 26.20 15.32
C VAL A 223 7.94 25.05 15.26
N LEU A 224 8.36 24.64 14.06
CA LEU A 224 9.38 23.59 13.89
C LEU A 224 10.70 23.98 14.58
N ARG A 225 11.20 25.22 14.35
CA ARG A 225 12.41 25.73 15.02
C ARG A 225 12.28 25.73 16.54
N ALA A 226 11.16 26.25 17.05
CA ALA A 226 10.90 26.26 18.48
C ALA A 226 10.91 24.87 19.08
N LYS A 227 10.25 23.90 18.43
CA LYS A 227 10.19 22.50 18.88
C LYS A 227 11.54 21.79 18.78
N ALA A 228 12.29 21.99 17.71
CA ALA A 228 13.62 21.42 17.55
C ALA A 228 14.58 21.93 18.63
N LEU A 229 14.52 23.23 18.97
CA LEU A 229 15.31 23.83 20.02
C LEU A 229 14.87 23.36 21.43
N GLU A 230 13.55 23.28 21.68
CA GLU A 230 12.97 22.77 22.94
C GLU A 230 13.48 21.36 23.25
N HIS A 231 13.61 20.54 22.22
CA HIS A 231 14.00 19.11 22.35
C HIS A 231 15.45 18.85 21.92
N LYS A 232 16.29 19.85 21.78
CA LYS A 232 17.66 19.74 21.23
C LYS A 232 18.46 18.57 21.82
N ASP A 233 18.37 18.34 23.13
CA ASP A 233 19.16 17.31 23.81
C ASP A 233 18.60 15.90 23.64
N ASN A 234 17.34 15.76 23.23
CA ASN A 234 16.65 14.47 23.08
C ASN A 234 15.94 14.31 21.75
N LEU A 235 16.17 15.20 20.78
CA LEU A 235 15.66 15.08 19.42
C LEU A 235 16.34 13.91 18.71
N ALA A 236 15.57 12.87 18.37
CA ALA A 236 16.05 11.72 17.61
C ALA A 236 15.86 11.92 16.11
N ALA A 237 14.65 12.30 15.69
CA ALA A 237 14.29 12.37 14.30
C ALA A 237 13.17 13.37 13.98
N LEU A 238 13.12 13.79 12.71
CA LEU A 238 11.91 14.26 12.05
C LEU A 238 11.43 13.18 11.09
N MET A 239 10.13 12.82 11.10
CA MET A 239 9.51 12.05 10.02
C MET A 239 8.74 12.99 9.11
N ILE A 240 9.08 13.01 7.83
CA ILE A 240 8.46 13.89 6.83
C ILE A 240 8.10 13.11 5.58
N THR A 241 6.96 13.42 4.97
CA THR A 241 6.58 12.92 3.63
C THR A 241 6.87 14.00 2.59
N TYR A 242 7.53 13.65 1.48
CA TYR A 242 7.85 14.60 0.43
C TYR A 242 7.60 14.01 -0.97
N PRO A 243 6.84 14.71 -1.86
CA PRO A 243 5.96 15.84 -1.52
C PRO A 243 4.96 15.45 -0.43
N SER A 244 4.42 16.46 0.27
CA SER A 244 3.52 16.19 1.41
C SER A 244 2.23 15.48 0.99
N THR A 245 1.53 14.83 1.94
CA THR A 245 0.20 14.24 1.69
C THR A 245 -0.86 15.31 1.35
N HIS A 246 -0.54 16.59 1.43
CA HIS A 246 -1.38 17.68 0.92
C HIS A 246 -1.27 17.84 -0.61
N GLY A 247 -0.44 17.06 -1.29
CA GLY A 247 -0.22 17.13 -2.73
C GLY A 247 0.68 18.28 -3.17
N VAL A 248 1.46 18.86 -2.27
CA VAL A 248 2.35 20.00 -2.54
C VAL A 248 3.80 19.66 -2.22
N PHE A 249 4.71 20.20 -3.03
CA PHE A 249 6.13 20.19 -2.72
C PHE A 249 6.40 21.24 -1.63
N GLU A 250 6.97 20.80 -0.52
CA GLU A 250 7.40 21.66 0.58
C GLU A 250 8.56 22.54 0.10
N GLU A 251 8.33 23.83 -0.03
CA GLU A 251 9.29 24.76 -0.64
C GLU A 251 10.52 24.99 0.25
N SER A 252 10.33 24.92 1.55
CA SER A 252 11.37 25.14 2.55
C SER A 252 12.06 23.85 2.98
N ILE A 253 11.99 22.78 2.18
CA ILE A 253 12.48 21.44 2.59
C ILE A 253 13.93 21.44 3.06
N LEU A 254 14.83 22.16 2.38
CA LEU A 254 16.25 22.23 2.76
C LEU A 254 16.46 22.96 4.11
N GLU A 255 15.65 23.97 4.39
CA GLU A 255 15.68 24.66 5.67
C GLU A 255 15.13 23.78 6.80
N ILE A 256 14.04 23.03 6.54
CA ILE A 256 13.46 22.06 7.46
C ILE A 256 14.49 21.01 7.87
N THR A 257 15.18 20.40 6.90
CA THR A 257 16.19 19.38 7.18
C THR A 257 17.39 19.94 7.93
N SER A 258 17.85 21.16 7.58
CA SER A 258 18.93 21.85 8.31
C SER A 258 18.57 22.11 9.77
N ILE A 259 17.33 22.56 10.06
CA ILE A 259 16.87 22.78 11.44
C ILE A 259 17.03 21.51 12.28
N ILE A 260 16.70 20.36 11.72
CA ILE A 260 16.80 19.08 12.44
C ILE A 260 18.25 18.67 12.68
N HIS A 261 19.10 18.75 11.64
CA HIS A 261 20.52 18.43 11.74
C HIS A 261 21.26 19.34 12.72
N ASP A 262 20.98 20.65 12.70
CA ASP A 262 21.58 21.63 13.61
C ASP A 262 21.23 21.36 15.09
N ASN A 263 20.14 20.63 15.35
CA ASN A 263 19.72 20.20 16.68
C ASN A 263 20.05 18.72 16.98
N GLY A 264 20.87 18.08 16.14
CA GLY A 264 21.42 16.75 16.35
C GLY A 264 20.47 15.59 16.02
N GLY A 265 19.28 15.87 15.45
CA GLY A 265 18.35 14.87 14.95
C GLY A 265 18.72 14.34 13.56
N GLN A 266 18.08 13.26 13.14
CA GLN A 266 18.16 12.70 11.79
C GLN A 266 16.84 12.92 11.05
N VAL A 267 16.89 13.01 9.72
CA VAL A 267 15.70 13.20 8.88
C VAL A 267 15.30 11.87 8.25
N TYR A 268 14.14 11.37 8.68
CA TYR A 268 13.47 10.24 8.05
C TYR A 268 12.45 10.75 7.03
N MET A 269 12.59 10.33 5.77
CA MET A 269 11.61 10.63 4.73
C MET A 269 10.71 9.43 4.46
N ASP A 270 9.41 9.66 4.50
CA ASP A 270 8.42 8.73 3.95
C ASP A 270 8.43 8.83 2.42
N GLY A 271 8.91 7.77 1.78
CA GLY A 271 9.06 7.68 0.32
C GLY A 271 7.82 7.12 -0.39
N ALA A 272 6.66 7.14 0.24
CA ALA A 272 5.40 6.73 -0.40
C ALA A 272 5.11 7.55 -1.67
N ASN A 273 5.55 8.80 -1.72
CA ASN A 273 5.31 9.76 -2.80
C ASN A 273 6.46 9.85 -3.84
N MET A 274 7.29 8.80 -3.96
CA MET A 274 8.38 8.75 -4.95
C MET A 274 7.90 8.93 -6.39
N ASN A 275 6.62 8.67 -6.69
CA ASN A 275 6.04 8.89 -8.01
C ASN A 275 6.11 10.35 -8.50
N ALA A 276 6.38 11.29 -7.59
CA ALA A 276 6.61 12.71 -7.91
C ALA A 276 8.09 13.12 -7.89
N GLN A 277 9.03 12.20 -7.63
CA GLN A 277 10.44 12.55 -7.41
C GLN A 277 11.40 11.93 -8.43
N VAL A 278 11.16 10.66 -8.84
CA VAL A 278 12.11 9.88 -9.63
C VAL A 278 12.57 10.63 -10.88
N GLY A 279 13.87 10.81 -10.98
CA GLY A 279 14.52 11.51 -12.10
C GLY A 279 14.38 13.04 -12.11
N LEU A 280 13.64 13.63 -11.16
CA LEU A 280 13.50 15.10 -11.01
C LEU A 280 14.22 15.62 -9.77
N THR A 281 14.14 14.89 -8.67
CA THR A 281 14.85 15.12 -7.42
C THR A 281 15.07 13.79 -6.71
N ASN A 282 15.73 13.79 -5.56
CA ASN A 282 15.88 12.56 -4.76
C ASN A 282 15.95 12.88 -3.25
N PRO A 283 15.66 11.87 -2.40
CA PRO A 283 15.68 12.02 -0.95
C PRO A 283 16.99 12.55 -0.37
N ALA A 284 18.15 12.07 -0.82
CA ALA A 284 19.44 12.49 -0.28
C ALA A 284 19.75 13.95 -0.57
N ILE A 285 19.47 14.46 -1.79
CA ILE A 285 19.68 15.87 -2.16
C ILE A 285 18.84 16.81 -1.30
N ILE A 286 17.64 16.41 -0.91
CA ILE A 286 16.77 17.24 -0.07
C ILE A 286 17.08 17.11 1.42
N GLY A 287 18.11 16.36 1.80
CA GLY A 287 18.64 16.27 3.16
C GLY A 287 18.01 15.18 4.01
N ALA A 288 17.40 14.16 3.42
CA ALA A 288 16.98 12.98 4.17
C ALA A 288 18.17 12.08 4.48
N ASP A 289 18.23 11.54 5.70
CA ASP A 289 19.24 10.59 6.14
C ASP A 289 18.80 9.14 5.92
N VAL A 290 17.50 8.90 6.03
CA VAL A 290 16.84 7.60 5.79
C VAL A 290 15.55 7.82 5.01
N CYS A 291 15.26 6.93 4.06
CA CYS A 291 13.97 6.91 3.38
C CYS A 291 13.54 5.46 3.15
N HIS A 292 12.26 5.15 3.41
CA HIS A 292 11.70 3.92 2.86
C HIS A 292 11.07 4.18 1.50
N LEU A 293 11.04 3.14 0.66
CA LEU A 293 10.33 3.15 -0.61
C LEU A 293 9.13 2.21 -0.55
N ASN A 294 8.08 2.53 -1.30
CA ASN A 294 6.97 1.61 -1.52
C ASN A 294 7.07 1.06 -2.96
N LEU A 295 7.72 -0.09 -3.15
CA LEU A 295 7.87 -0.67 -4.49
C LEU A 295 6.52 -1.07 -5.10
N HIS A 296 5.51 -1.32 -4.25
CA HIS A 296 4.12 -1.57 -4.63
C HIS A 296 3.32 -0.29 -4.99
N LYS A 297 3.98 0.86 -5.06
CA LYS A 297 3.41 2.12 -5.56
C LYS A 297 4.15 2.55 -6.83
N THR A 298 5.28 3.23 -6.70
CA THR A 298 6.04 3.78 -7.82
C THR A 298 6.68 2.72 -8.72
N PHE A 299 7.07 1.56 -8.17
CA PHE A 299 7.88 0.56 -8.87
C PHE A 299 7.12 -0.73 -9.22
N ALA A 300 5.86 -0.60 -9.58
CA ALA A 300 5.04 -1.57 -10.32
C ALA A 300 4.59 -2.84 -9.59
N ILE A 301 5.03 -3.15 -8.38
CA ILE A 301 4.51 -4.31 -7.66
C ILE A 301 3.01 -4.13 -7.44
N PRO A 302 2.14 -5.07 -7.87
CA PRO A 302 0.71 -4.94 -7.73
C PRO A 302 0.29 -5.04 -6.25
N HIS A 303 -0.78 -4.33 -5.85
CA HIS A 303 -1.28 -4.35 -4.48
C HIS A 303 -1.93 -5.69 -4.12
N GLY A 304 -2.42 -6.47 -5.09
CA GLY A 304 -2.80 -7.87 -4.96
C GLY A 304 -3.87 -8.16 -3.90
N GLY A 305 -4.78 -7.22 -3.67
CA GLY A 305 -5.81 -7.41 -2.64
C GLY A 305 -5.28 -7.39 -1.20
N GLY A 306 -4.19 -6.67 -0.96
CA GLY A 306 -3.53 -6.56 0.35
C GLY A 306 -2.21 -7.33 0.45
N GLY A 307 -1.78 -7.93 -0.66
CA GLY A 307 -0.47 -8.60 -0.78
C GLY A 307 0.53 -7.72 -1.48
N PRO A 308 1.63 -8.30 -2.07
CA PRO A 308 2.88 -8.33 -1.34
C PRO A 308 3.42 -6.90 -1.20
N GLY A 309 3.49 -6.40 0.01
CA GLY A 309 4.20 -5.16 0.30
C GLY A 309 5.70 -5.38 0.19
N VAL A 310 6.42 -4.38 -0.30
CA VAL A 310 7.89 -4.32 -0.25
C VAL A 310 8.28 -2.88 0.07
N GLY A 311 9.07 -2.70 1.10
CA GLY A 311 9.42 -1.39 1.64
C GLY A 311 10.91 -1.24 1.91
N PRO A 312 11.80 -1.31 0.89
CA PRO A 312 13.24 -1.14 1.11
C PRO A 312 13.54 0.20 1.75
N ILE A 313 14.61 0.25 2.53
CA ILE A 313 15.13 1.49 3.11
C ILE A 313 16.49 1.82 2.53
N GLY A 314 16.67 3.10 2.19
CA GLY A 314 17.95 3.69 1.81
C GLY A 314 18.48 4.59 2.91
N VAL A 315 19.79 4.65 3.03
CA VAL A 315 20.46 5.45 4.07
C VAL A 315 21.72 6.13 3.53
N VAL A 316 22.08 7.26 4.15
CA VAL A 316 23.36 7.93 3.93
C VAL A 316 24.52 7.16 4.58
N GLU A 317 25.75 7.47 4.17
CA GLU A 317 27.00 6.75 4.54
C GLU A 317 27.13 6.48 6.04
N HIS A 318 26.89 7.44 6.90
CA HIS A 318 27.10 7.29 8.36
C HIS A 318 26.07 6.36 9.03
N LEU A 319 25.00 5.97 8.33
CA LEU A 319 23.94 5.09 8.83
C LEU A 319 24.03 3.66 8.27
N LYS A 320 24.90 3.39 7.30
CA LYS A 320 24.96 2.09 6.61
C LYS A 320 25.23 0.90 7.54
N ASP A 321 26.04 1.11 8.58
CA ASP A 321 26.41 0.04 9.53
C ASP A 321 25.25 -0.40 10.43
N PHE A 322 24.12 0.31 10.37
CA PHE A 322 22.90 0.01 11.13
C PHE A 322 21.78 -0.55 10.26
N LEU A 323 21.98 -0.74 8.95
CA LEU A 323 21.01 -1.37 8.06
C LEU A 323 20.63 -2.78 8.54
N PRO A 324 19.38 -3.21 8.31
CA PRO A 324 18.92 -4.53 8.72
C PRO A 324 19.87 -5.66 8.31
N ASN A 325 20.21 -6.51 9.26
CA ASN A 325 21.05 -7.70 9.05
C ASN A 325 20.23 -9.00 9.18
N ASN A 326 20.92 -10.13 9.06
CA ASN A 326 20.34 -11.44 9.31
C ASN A 326 21.35 -12.34 10.04
N SER A 327 20.87 -13.10 11.03
CA SER A 327 21.73 -13.96 11.84
C SER A 327 22.29 -15.18 11.11
N MET A 328 21.68 -15.59 9.99
CA MET A 328 22.06 -16.79 9.24
C MET A 328 22.83 -16.46 7.95
N ILE A 329 22.60 -15.28 7.40
CA ILE A 329 23.18 -14.84 6.13
C ILE A 329 23.87 -13.50 6.35
N SER A 330 25.13 -13.40 5.95
CA SER A 330 25.88 -12.13 6.03
C SER A 330 25.30 -11.12 5.05
N MET A 331 24.65 -10.09 5.58
CA MET A 331 24.04 -8.99 4.84
C MET A 331 23.82 -7.78 5.75
N GLY A 332 23.57 -6.61 5.15
CA GLY A 332 23.28 -5.39 5.91
C GLY A 332 24.48 -4.86 6.72
N GLY A 333 24.18 -4.08 7.76
CA GLY A 333 25.17 -3.47 8.63
C GLY A 333 25.57 -4.36 9.80
N GLU A 334 26.82 -4.25 10.27
CA GLU A 334 27.32 -5.02 11.40
C GLU A 334 26.56 -4.76 12.71
N ASN A 335 26.05 -3.54 12.89
CA ASN A 335 25.29 -3.11 14.05
C ASN A 335 23.77 -3.11 13.79
N GLY A 336 23.33 -3.64 12.66
CA GLY A 336 21.92 -3.73 12.30
C GLY A 336 21.19 -4.82 13.06
N MET A 337 19.87 -4.74 13.06
CA MET A 337 18.98 -5.77 13.62
C MET A 337 18.12 -6.38 12.51
N SER A 338 17.72 -7.63 12.65
CA SER A 338 16.77 -8.25 11.73
C SER A 338 15.39 -7.63 11.86
N ILE A 339 14.77 -7.31 10.74
CA ILE A 339 13.43 -6.70 10.67
C ILE A 339 12.38 -7.70 10.22
N SER A 340 12.68 -8.52 9.22
CA SER A 340 11.80 -9.60 8.75
C SER A 340 12.43 -10.97 8.92
N SER A 341 11.59 -12.02 8.86
CA SER A 341 12.06 -13.40 8.99
C SER A 341 12.96 -13.80 7.82
N ALA A 342 12.59 -13.43 6.59
CA ALA A 342 13.36 -13.74 5.41
C ALA A 342 14.45 -12.67 5.20
N PRO A 343 15.66 -13.08 4.76
CA PRO A 343 16.80 -12.16 4.61
C PRO A 343 16.53 -10.99 3.67
N TRP A 344 15.85 -11.24 2.56
CA TRP A 344 15.48 -10.23 1.55
C TRP A 344 13.97 -10.01 1.48
N GLY A 345 13.26 -10.20 2.59
CA GLY A 345 11.83 -9.96 2.66
C GLY A 345 11.03 -10.74 1.61
N SER A 346 10.29 -10.04 0.78
CA SER A 346 9.49 -10.61 -0.32
C SER A 346 10.32 -10.78 -1.61
N ALA A 347 11.36 -11.59 -1.58
CA ALA A 347 12.35 -11.73 -2.65
C ALA A 347 11.75 -11.93 -4.06
N LEU A 348 10.74 -12.79 -4.19
CA LEU A 348 10.07 -13.05 -5.47
C LEU A 348 9.42 -11.77 -6.03
N ALA A 349 8.78 -10.97 -5.19
CA ALA A 349 8.14 -9.72 -5.61
C ALA A 349 9.15 -8.67 -6.10
N LEU A 350 10.40 -8.69 -5.60
CA LEU A 350 11.46 -7.77 -6.04
C LEU A 350 11.77 -7.91 -7.54
N THR A 351 11.56 -9.09 -8.12
CA THR A 351 11.78 -9.33 -9.56
C THR A 351 10.90 -8.45 -10.43
N ILE A 352 9.71 -8.06 -9.96
CA ILE A 352 8.79 -7.17 -10.67
C ILE A 352 9.40 -5.77 -10.78
N SER A 353 9.82 -5.18 -9.67
CA SER A 353 10.45 -3.85 -9.67
C SER A 353 11.77 -3.85 -10.45
N TYR A 354 12.54 -4.94 -10.35
CA TYR A 354 13.74 -5.10 -11.14
C TYR A 354 13.42 -5.06 -12.65
N ALA A 355 12.42 -5.82 -13.10
CA ALA A 355 11.98 -5.81 -14.50
C ALA A 355 11.46 -4.43 -14.92
N TYR A 356 10.63 -3.78 -14.11
CA TYR A 356 10.11 -2.44 -14.35
C TYR A 356 11.22 -1.40 -14.58
N ILE A 357 12.20 -1.33 -13.67
CA ILE A 357 13.31 -0.38 -13.78
C ILE A 357 14.17 -0.68 -15.02
N LYS A 358 14.48 -1.96 -15.28
CA LYS A 358 15.27 -2.37 -16.45
C LYS A 358 14.56 -2.08 -17.78
N MET A 359 13.25 -2.26 -17.84
CA MET A 359 12.46 -2.03 -19.05
C MET A 359 12.31 -0.54 -19.37
N LEU A 360 12.11 0.30 -18.36
CA LEU A 360 11.93 1.74 -18.55
C LEU A 360 13.27 2.48 -18.71
N GLY A 361 14.31 2.05 -18.00
CA GLY A 361 15.55 2.79 -17.90
C GLY A 361 15.39 4.17 -17.25
N ALA A 362 16.48 4.92 -17.15
CA ALA A 362 16.48 6.23 -16.49
C ALA A 362 15.52 7.25 -17.16
N GLU A 363 15.50 7.29 -18.49
CA GLU A 363 14.62 8.22 -19.24
C GLU A 363 13.14 7.86 -19.07
N GLY A 364 12.80 6.59 -19.13
CA GLY A 364 11.41 6.12 -18.93
C GLY A 364 10.91 6.40 -17.52
N LEU A 365 11.71 6.14 -16.51
CA LEU A 365 11.37 6.44 -15.10
C LEU A 365 11.15 7.94 -14.88
N LYS A 366 12.03 8.80 -15.41
CA LYS A 366 11.86 10.25 -15.35
C LYS A 366 10.57 10.69 -16.05
N LYS A 367 10.32 10.16 -17.25
CA LYS A 367 9.11 10.48 -18.01
C LYS A 367 7.84 10.04 -17.31
N SER A 368 7.85 8.89 -16.62
CA SER A 368 6.74 8.44 -15.78
C SER A 368 6.39 9.48 -14.71
N THR A 369 7.39 10.00 -13.99
CA THR A 369 7.19 11.05 -12.99
C THR A 369 6.64 12.35 -13.61
N GLU A 370 7.20 12.78 -14.73
CA GLU A 370 6.74 13.98 -15.45
C GLU A 370 5.27 13.86 -15.86
N ILE A 371 4.87 12.70 -16.39
CA ILE A 371 3.49 12.44 -16.80
C ILE A 371 2.55 12.36 -15.57
N ALA A 372 2.95 11.72 -14.48
CA ALA A 372 2.13 11.66 -13.26
C ALA A 372 1.80 13.06 -12.74
N ILE A 373 2.78 13.95 -12.68
CA ILE A 373 2.58 15.35 -12.28
C ILE A 373 1.71 16.10 -13.32
N LEU A 374 1.96 15.89 -14.61
CA LEU A 374 1.19 16.51 -15.68
C LEU A 374 -0.29 16.10 -15.63
N ASN A 375 -0.58 14.82 -15.48
CA ASN A 375 -1.94 14.28 -15.40
C ASN A 375 -2.74 14.89 -14.25
N THR A 376 -2.13 15.01 -13.08
CA THR A 376 -2.80 15.64 -11.92
C THR A 376 -3.09 17.11 -12.17
N ASN A 377 -2.14 17.85 -12.71
CA ASN A 377 -2.35 19.26 -13.06
C ASN A 377 -3.36 19.44 -14.20
N TYR A 378 -3.43 18.51 -15.14
CA TYR A 378 -4.45 18.48 -16.18
C TYR A 378 -5.87 18.36 -15.58
N ILE A 379 -6.09 17.38 -14.68
CA ILE A 379 -7.39 17.22 -13.98
C ILE A 379 -7.71 18.48 -13.18
N LYS A 380 -6.70 19.06 -12.47
CA LYS A 380 -6.87 20.30 -11.71
C LYS A 380 -7.44 21.42 -12.58
N GLU A 381 -6.82 21.69 -13.73
CA GLU A 381 -7.26 22.74 -14.65
C GLU A 381 -8.64 22.45 -15.26
N ARG A 382 -8.92 21.19 -15.63
CA ARG A 382 -10.23 20.75 -16.15
C ARG A 382 -11.36 20.96 -15.13
N LEU A 383 -11.07 20.86 -13.85
CA LEU A 383 -12.05 20.98 -12.77
C LEU A 383 -12.10 22.37 -12.12
N ALA A 384 -11.26 23.32 -12.51
CA ALA A 384 -11.06 24.60 -11.83
C ALA A 384 -12.35 25.42 -11.67
N ASP A 385 -13.24 25.44 -12.68
CA ASP A 385 -14.52 26.16 -12.65
C ASP A 385 -15.59 25.46 -11.77
N ASN A 386 -15.36 24.22 -11.38
CA ASN A 386 -16.34 23.38 -10.70
C ASN A 386 -16.00 23.12 -9.23
N TYR A 387 -14.71 22.98 -8.93
CA TYR A 387 -14.24 22.54 -7.62
C TYR A 387 -12.99 23.28 -7.20
N LYS A 388 -12.87 23.54 -5.91
CA LYS A 388 -11.67 24.14 -5.32
C LYS A 388 -10.66 23.01 -4.98
N VAL A 389 -9.45 23.15 -5.46
CA VAL A 389 -8.29 22.40 -4.93
C VAL A 389 -7.86 23.06 -3.63
N LEU A 390 -7.69 22.27 -2.58
CA LEU A 390 -7.49 22.79 -1.23
C LEU A 390 -6.09 23.41 -1.05
N TYR A 391 -5.08 22.71 -1.53
CA TYR A 391 -3.68 23.13 -1.40
C TYR A 391 -3.00 23.16 -2.76
N CYS A 392 -2.20 24.18 -2.99
CA CYS A 392 -1.36 24.34 -4.19
C CYS A 392 -0.05 25.03 -3.78
N GLY A 393 1.04 24.70 -4.46
CA GLY A 393 2.31 25.42 -4.35
C GLY A 393 2.23 26.86 -4.90
N GLU A 394 3.29 27.64 -4.74
CA GLU A 394 3.35 29.09 -5.11
C GLU A 394 2.94 29.38 -6.55
N LYS A 395 3.26 28.48 -7.49
CA LYS A 395 2.91 28.63 -8.91
C LYS A 395 1.49 28.11 -9.22
N ASN A 396 0.64 27.93 -8.21
CA ASN A 396 -0.69 27.32 -8.35
C ASN A 396 -0.62 25.92 -9.01
N ARG A 397 0.40 25.13 -8.67
CA ARG A 397 0.59 23.75 -9.15
C ARG A 397 0.50 22.77 -8.01
N VAL A 398 0.17 21.53 -8.37
CA VAL A 398 0.14 20.37 -7.45
C VAL A 398 1.18 19.34 -7.88
N GLY A 399 1.50 18.41 -7.00
CA GLY A 399 2.36 17.27 -7.29
C GLY A 399 1.67 16.23 -8.16
N HIS A 400 1.92 14.96 -7.85
CA HIS A 400 1.28 13.81 -8.52
C HIS A 400 -0.11 13.49 -7.98
N GLU A 401 -0.54 14.15 -6.90
CA GLU A 401 -1.84 14.03 -6.28
C GLU A 401 -2.37 15.39 -5.84
N MET A 402 -3.67 15.51 -5.61
CA MET A 402 -4.32 16.75 -5.15
C MET A 402 -5.54 16.48 -4.28
N ILE A 403 -5.90 17.45 -3.46
CA ILE A 403 -7.08 17.39 -2.59
C ILE A 403 -8.16 18.33 -3.11
N ILE A 404 -9.34 17.79 -3.44
CA ILE A 404 -10.52 18.58 -3.80
C ILE A 404 -11.38 18.79 -2.56
N ASP A 405 -11.79 20.04 -2.33
CA ASP A 405 -12.56 20.50 -1.18
C ASP A 405 -14.08 20.44 -1.45
N PHE A 406 -14.78 19.58 -0.70
CA PHE A 406 -16.25 19.47 -0.74
C PHE A 406 -16.94 20.01 0.50
N ARG A 407 -16.20 20.63 1.43
CA ARG A 407 -16.75 21.10 2.72
C ARG A 407 -17.87 22.10 2.56
N SER A 408 -17.85 22.95 1.53
CA SER A 408 -18.89 23.94 1.24
C SER A 408 -20.25 23.32 0.87
N PHE A 409 -20.30 22.07 0.41
CA PHE A 409 -21.55 21.42 0.03
C PHE A 409 -22.31 20.85 1.23
N LYS A 410 -21.64 20.66 2.37
CA LYS A 410 -22.25 20.11 3.59
C LYS A 410 -23.42 20.95 4.11
N GLN A 411 -23.35 22.28 4.00
CA GLN A 411 -24.42 23.18 4.39
C GLN A 411 -25.71 22.96 3.56
N HIS A 412 -25.61 22.32 2.39
CA HIS A 412 -26.74 21.98 1.51
C HIS A 412 -27.14 20.50 1.66
N GLY A 413 -26.65 19.80 2.69
CA GLY A 413 -26.95 18.41 2.96
C GLY A 413 -26.20 17.40 2.08
N VAL A 414 -25.21 17.83 1.26
CA VAL A 414 -24.40 16.95 0.43
C VAL A 414 -23.09 16.62 1.15
N GLU A 415 -22.87 15.34 1.37
CA GLU A 415 -21.66 14.83 1.99
C GLU A 415 -20.69 14.24 0.95
N VAL A 416 -19.42 14.18 1.27
CA VAL A 416 -18.41 13.58 0.39
C VAL A 416 -18.74 12.13 0.01
N LEU A 417 -19.34 11.38 0.93
CA LEU A 417 -19.79 10.01 0.67
C LEU A 417 -20.87 9.94 -0.43
N ASP A 418 -21.74 10.95 -0.55
CA ASP A 418 -22.73 11.01 -1.63
C ASP A 418 -22.05 11.09 -2.99
N ILE A 419 -21.01 11.91 -3.10
CA ILE A 419 -20.19 12.08 -4.30
C ILE A 419 -19.45 10.79 -4.63
N ALA A 420 -18.82 10.18 -3.62
CA ALA A 420 -18.10 8.91 -3.75
C ALA A 420 -19.03 7.79 -4.28
N LYS A 421 -20.21 7.65 -3.71
CA LYS A 421 -21.19 6.64 -4.15
C LYS A 421 -21.76 6.95 -5.53
N ARG A 422 -21.90 8.24 -5.87
CA ARG A 422 -22.38 8.64 -7.21
C ARG A 422 -21.33 8.39 -8.29
N LEU A 423 -20.04 8.53 -7.99
CA LEU A 423 -18.96 8.16 -8.91
C LEU A 423 -19.05 6.71 -9.37
N MET A 424 -19.52 5.78 -8.53
CA MET A 424 -19.75 4.39 -8.92
C MET A 424 -20.75 4.27 -10.06
N ASP A 425 -21.83 5.07 -10.05
CA ASP A 425 -22.80 5.11 -11.16
C ASP A 425 -22.19 5.66 -12.45
N TYR A 426 -21.20 6.54 -12.33
CA TYR A 426 -20.40 7.07 -13.43
C TYR A 426 -19.27 6.14 -13.86
N GLY A 427 -19.14 4.95 -13.25
CA GLY A 427 -18.17 3.93 -13.64
C GLY A 427 -16.75 4.17 -13.12
N PHE A 428 -16.63 4.82 -11.95
CA PHE A 428 -15.36 5.03 -11.27
C PHE A 428 -15.40 4.59 -9.82
N HIS A 429 -14.32 3.96 -9.38
CA HIS A 429 -14.04 3.84 -7.95
C HIS A 429 -13.81 5.25 -7.38
N ALA A 430 -14.34 5.51 -6.19
CA ALA A 430 -14.11 6.80 -5.55
C ALA A 430 -12.63 6.98 -5.21
N PRO A 431 -12.08 8.21 -5.33
CA PRO A 431 -10.79 8.54 -4.75
C PRO A 431 -10.79 8.38 -3.22
N THR A 432 -9.63 8.55 -2.59
CA THR A 432 -9.50 8.49 -1.14
C THR A 432 -10.36 9.58 -0.48
N VAL A 433 -11.29 9.14 0.40
CA VAL A 433 -12.32 10.00 0.99
C VAL A 433 -11.90 10.45 2.39
N SER A 434 -12.09 11.75 2.69
CA SER A 434 -11.88 12.35 4.02
C SER A 434 -10.49 12.12 4.61
N PHE A 435 -9.49 12.07 3.78
CA PHE A 435 -8.08 11.96 4.17
C PHE A 435 -7.22 12.88 3.28
N PRO A 436 -6.21 13.57 3.82
CA PRO A 436 -5.94 13.83 5.25
C PRO A 436 -6.94 14.83 5.87
N VAL A 437 -7.79 15.46 5.07
CA VAL A 437 -8.76 16.47 5.50
C VAL A 437 -10.19 15.94 5.37
N VAL A 438 -10.98 16.11 6.41
CA VAL A 438 -12.38 15.66 6.46
C VAL A 438 -13.24 16.38 5.39
N ASN A 439 -14.16 15.65 4.75
CA ASN A 439 -15.03 16.13 3.66
C ASN A 439 -14.27 16.63 2.41
N THR A 440 -13.18 15.98 2.09
CA THR A 440 -12.42 16.16 0.84
C THR A 440 -12.24 14.81 0.13
N VAL A 441 -11.77 14.83 -1.09
CA VAL A 441 -11.22 13.65 -1.76
C VAL A 441 -9.79 13.94 -2.21
N MET A 442 -8.93 12.93 -2.10
CA MET A 442 -7.56 12.96 -2.61
C MET A 442 -7.49 12.15 -3.90
N ILE A 443 -7.06 12.79 -4.97
CA ILE A 443 -7.01 12.23 -6.32
C ILE A 443 -5.56 12.08 -6.75
N GLU A 444 -5.19 10.87 -7.13
CA GLU A 444 -3.91 10.53 -7.74
C GLU A 444 -4.16 9.80 -9.06
N PRO A 445 -4.18 10.50 -10.21
CA PRO A 445 -4.11 9.86 -11.51
C PRO A 445 -2.66 9.50 -11.78
N THR A 446 -2.38 8.28 -12.06
CA THR A 446 -1.02 7.85 -12.34
C THR A 446 -0.60 8.18 -13.76
N GLU A 447 0.67 7.97 -14.09
CA GLU A 447 1.20 8.10 -15.44
C GLU A 447 0.65 7.04 -16.41
N SER A 448 0.02 5.98 -15.91
CA SER A 448 -0.52 4.90 -16.74
C SER A 448 -1.84 5.26 -17.41
N GLU A 449 -2.46 6.38 -17.04
CA GLU A 449 -3.78 6.76 -17.54
C GLU A 449 -3.70 7.55 -18.86
N SER A 450 -4.62 7.24 -19.79
CA SER A 450 -4.75 7.98 -21.02
C SER A 450 -5.53 9.29 -20.82
N ILE A 451 -5.34 10.25 -21.74
CA ILE A 451 -6.06 11.52 -21.69
C ILE A 451 -7.59 11.31 -21.79
N GLU A 452 -8.04 10.33 -22.55
CA GLU A 452 -9.45 9.98 -22.68
C GLU A 452 -10.03 9.50 -21.34
N GLU A 453 -9.24 8.76 -20.56
CA GLU A 453 -9.68 8.30 -19.23
C GLU A 453 -9.70 9.44 -18.22
N LEU A 454 -8.71 10.35 -18.27
CA LEU A 454 -8.71 11.57 -17.45
C LEU A 454 -9.91 12.46 -17.77
N ASP A 455 -10.23 12.62 -19.07
CA ASP A 455 -11.42 13.37 -19.52
C ASP A 455 -12.70 12.72 -19.05
N ARG A 456 -12.83 11.41 -19.15
CA ARG A 456 -13.97 10.65 -18.62
C ARG A 456 -14.19 10.91 -17.14
N PHE A 457 -13.12 10.90 -16.35
CA PHE A 457 -13.17 11.16 -14.91
C PHE A 457 -13.59 12.60 -14.60
N CYS A 458 -13.02 13.57 -15.31
CA CYS A 458 -13.40 14.98 -15.19
C CYS A 458 -14.88 15.20 -15.54
N ASP A 459 -15.35 14.61 -16.64
CA ASP A 459 -16.75 14.72 -17.07
C ASP A 459 -17.71 14.09 -16.04
N ALA A 460 -17.32 13.00 -15.39
CA ALA A 460 -18.08 12.40 -14.30
C ALA A 460 -18.22 13.38 -13.11
N LEU A 461 -17.13 13.98 -12.66
CA LEU A 461 -17.15 14.96 -11.58
C LEU A 461 -17.93 16.23 -11.96
N ILE A 462 -17.79 16.73 -13.19
CA ILE A 462 -18.57 17.87 -13.71
C ILE A 462 -20.06 17.52 -13.75
N GLY A 463 -20.41 16.30 -14.15
CA GLY A 463 -21.79 15.79 -14.10
C GLY A 463 -22.35 15.80 -12.67
N ILE A 464 -21.60 15.28 -11.72
CA ILE A 464 -21.96 15.30 -10.30
C ILE A 464 -22.11 16.73 -9.77
N LYS A 465 -21.24 17.66 -10.19
CA LYS A 465 -21.38 19.08 -9.82
C LYS A 465 -22.72 19.69 -10.28
N LYS A 466 -23.17 19.34 -11.48
CA LYS A 466 -24.49 19.77 -11.97
C LYS A 466 -25.60 19.21 -11.09
N GLU A 467 -25.53 17.95 -10.67
CA GLU A 467 -26.50 17.33 -9.74
C GLU A 467 -26.46 18.01 -8.36
N ILE A 468 -25.29 18.36 -7.83
CA ILE A 468 -25.13 19.14 -6.60
C ILE A 468 -25.81 20.52 -6.74
N ASN A 469 -25.57 21.21 -7.86
CA ASN A 469 -26.18 22.52 -8.10
C ASN A 469 -27.69 22.46 -8.15
N GLN A 470 -28.30 21.39 -8.65
CA GLN A 470 -29.77 21.19 -8.60
C GLN A 470 -30.28 21.14 -7.15
N ILE A 471 -29.53 20.55 -6.22
CA ILE A 471 -29.89 20.55 -4.79
C ILE A 471 -29.73 21.96 -4.20
N ILE A 472 -28.62 22.64 -4.47
CA ILE A 472 -28.34 24.01 -4.01
C ILE A 472 -29.44 24.98 -4.47
N ASN A 473 -29.84 24.87 -5.74
CA ASN A 473 -30.87 25.71 -6.34
C ASN A 473 -32.30 25.31 -5.95
N LYS A 474 -32.48 24.24 -5.15
CA LYS A 474 -33.78 23.69 -4.75
C LYS A 474 -34.65 23.22 -5.95
N GLU A 475 -33.99 22.76 -7.01
CA GLU A 475 -34.67 22.17 -8.19
C GLU A 475 -35.09 20.72 -7.95
N VAL A 476 -34.46 20.06 -6.96
CA VAL A 476 -34.76 18.68 -6.55
C VAL A 476 -34.86 18.59 -5.03
N ASP A 477 -35.51 17.55 -4.54
CA ASP A 477 -35.62 17.26 -3.11
C ASP A 477 -34.22 17.03 -2.51
N PRO A 478 -33.85 17.67 -1.39
CA PRO A 478 -32.51 17.55 -0.81
C PRO A 478 -32.22 16.18 -0.21
N VAL A 479 -33.22 15.36 0.10
CA VAL A 479 -33.11 14.05 0.73
C VAL A 479 -33.35 12.92 -0.27
N ASN A 480 -34.30 13.08 -1.19
CA ASN A 480 -34.67 12.07 -2.18
C ASN A 480 -34.30 12.54 -3.60
N ASN A 481 -33.07 12.33 -3.98
CA ASN A 481 -32.51 12.70 -5.29
C ASN A 481 -31.47 11.67 -5.78
N VAL A 482 -31.03 11.82 -7.01
CA VAL A 482 -30.12 10.87 -7.67
C VAL A 482 -28.77 10.71 -6.94
N LEU A 483 -28.26 11.79 -6.33
CA LEU A 483 -27.01 11.78 -5.59
C LEU A 483 -27.16 11.04 -4.24
N LYS A 484 -28.21 11.34 -3.50
CA LYS A 484 -28.51 10.72 -2.20
C LYS A 484 -28.84 9.23 -2.30
N ASN A 485 -29.46 8.81 -3.39
CA ASN A 485 -29.85 7.43 -3.62
C ASN A 485 -28.76 6.57 -4.31
N ALA A 486 -27.66 7.16 -4.75
CA ALA A 486 -26.54 6.44 -5.36
C ALA A 486 -25.87 5.48 -4.34
N PRO A 487 -25.30 4.35 -4.77
CA PRO A 487 -25.23 3.88 -6.15
C PRO A 487 -26.50 3.10 -6.58
N HIS A 488 -26.74 3.04 -7.88
CA HIS A 488 -27.91 2.36 -8.45
C HIS A 488 -27.50 1.01 -9.04
N THR A 489 -27.92 -0.08 -8.38
CA THR A 489 -27.65 -1.45 -8.82
C THR A 489 -28.51 -1.85 -10.03
N MET A 490 -28.06 -2.88 -10.77
CA MET A 490 -28.85 -3.45 -11.87
C MET A 490 -30.24 -3.91 -11.38
N ASN A 491 -30.30 -4.61 -10.24
CA ASN A 491 -31.57 -5.09 -9.66
C ASN A 491 -32.54 -3.95 -9.38
N LEU A 492 -32.03 -2.80 -8.90
CA LEU A 492 -32.85 -1.62 -8.67
C LEU A 492 -33.38 -1.03 -9.99
N ALA A 493 -32.51 -0.91 -10.99
CA ALA A 493 -32.83 -0.32 -12.28
C ALA A 493 -33.84 -1.14 -13.09
N LEU A 494 -33.82 -2.46 -12.94
CA LEU A 494 -34.71 -3.40 -13.64
C LEU A 494 -35.98 -3.75 -12.87
N ASN A 495 -36.15 -3.23 -11.64
CA ASN A 495 -37.37 -3.44 -10.88
C ASN A 495 -38.57 -2.74 -11.58
N ASP A 496 -39.70 -3.41 -11.61
CA ASP A 496 -40.95 -2.84 -12.22
C ASP A 496 -41.37 -1.55 -11.51
N ASN A 497 -41.21 -1.49 -10.18
CA ASN A 497 -41.50 -0.30 -9.39
C ASN A 497 -40.33 0.66 -9.37
N TRP A 498 -40.54 1.89 -9.77
CA TRP A 498 -39.56 2.97 -9.74
C TRP A 498 -40.14 4.19 -9.04
N ASP A 499 -39.94 4.27 -7.74
CA ASP A 499 -40.57 5.28 -6.87
C ASP A 499 -39.67 6.51 -6.62
N PHE A 500 -38.67 6.73 -7.50
CA PHE A 500 -37.77 7.87 -7.40
C PHE A 500 -38.22 9.06 -8.24
N PRO A 501 -38.01 10.32 -7.76
CA PRO A 501 -38.43 11.53 -8.47
C PRO A 501 -37.51 11.88 -9.67
N TYR A 502 -36.84 10.92 -10.24
CA TYR A 502 -35.94 11.04 -11.43
C TYR A 502 -36.04 9.78 -12.28
N THR A 503 -35.61 9.88 -13.55
CA THR A 503 -35.69 8.76 -14.49
C THR A 503 -34.61 7.70 -14.24
N ARG A 504 -34.92 6.45 -14.62
CA ARG A 504 -33.90 5.37 -14.63
C ARG A 504 -32.69 5.75 -15.45
N GLU A 505 -32.86 6.39 -16.62
CA GLU A 505 -31.75 6.83 -17.46
C GLU A 505 -30.83 7.81 -16.71
N LYS A 506 -31.38 8.82 -16.03
CA LYS A 506 -30.61 9.74 -15.19
C LYS A 506 -29.87 9.01 -14.06
N ALA A 507 -30.45 7.97 -13.50
CA ALA A 507 -29.86 7.17 -12.44
C ALA A 507 -28.62 6.40 -12.93
N VAL A 508 -28.76 5.65 -14.03
CA VAL A 508 -27.76 4.66 -14.44
C VAL A 508 -26.93 5.04 -15.67
N PHE A 509 -27.41 5.96 -16.50
CA PHE A 509 -26.71 6.44 -17.71
C PHE A 509 -26.63 7.99 -17.75
N PRO A 510 -26.07 8.63 -16.71
CA PRO A 510 -25.99 10.08 -16.64
C PRO A 510 -25.13 10.71 -17.75
N LEU A 511 -24.24 9.94 -18.39
CA LEU A 511 -23.44 10.34 -19.52
C LEU A 511 -23.55 9.31 -20.66
N GLN A 512 -23.42 9.77 -21.90
CA GLN A 512 -23.68 8.96 -23.08
C GLN A 512 -22.77 7.73 -23.20
N TRP A 513 -21.49 7.86 -22.86
CA TRP A 513 -20.52 6.76 -22.94
C TRP A 513 -20.86 5.59 -22.00
N LEU A 514 -21.63 5.83 -20.92
CA LEU A 514 -22.08 4.78 -20.02
C LEU A 514 -23.03 3.77 -20.68
N LYS A 515 -23.69 4.13 -21.79
CA LYS A 515 -24.52 3.18 -22.53
C LYS A 515 -23.69 2.07 -23.19
N VAL A 516 -22.40 2.33 -23.44
CA VAL A 516 -21.47 1.37 -24.05
C VAL A 516 -20.59 0.68 -23.00
N LYS A 517 -20.12 1.43 -21.99
CA LYS A 517 -19.19 0.94 -20.97
C LYS A 517 -19.78 1.18 -19.57
N LYS A 518 -20.75 0.35 -19.17
CA LYS A 518 -21.40 0.44 -17.85
C LYS A 518 -20.81 -0.53 -16.86
N PHE A 519 -20.35 -0.01 -15.74
CA PHE A 519 -20.16 -0.79 -14.52
C PHE A 519 -21.47 -0.78 -13.69
N TRP A 520 -21.88 -1.94 -13.21
CA TRP A 520 -23.05 -2.09 -12.35
C TRP A 520 -22.62 -2.32 -10.91
N PRO A 521 -22.83 -1.34 -10.01
CA PRO A 521 -22.59 -1.55 -8.58
C PRO A 521 -23.39 -2.77 -8.08
N THR A 522 -22.74 -3.63 -7.29
CA THR A 522 -23.36 -4.87 -6.81
C THR A 522 -24.26 -4.65 -5.59
N VAL A 523 -23.95 -3.62 -4.80
CA VAL A 523 -24.72 -3.29 -3.58
C VAL A 523 -25.08 -1.81 -3.57
N ARG A 524 -26.18 -1.48 -2.88
CA ARG A 524 -26.56 -0.12 -2.54
C ARG A 524 -25.79 0.38 -1.31
N ARG A 525 -26.19 1.51 -0.74
CA ARG A 525 -25.60 2.01 0.51
C ARG A 525 -25.79 1.01 1.64
N ILE A 526 -24.73 0.80 2.39
CA ILE A 526 -24.71 0.09 3.67
C ILE A 526 -24.33 1.09 4.77
N ASN A 527 -24.72 0.80 5.99
CA ASN A 527 -24.30 1.58 7.14
C ASN A 527 -23.02 0.96 7.73
N ASP A 528 -21.88 1.34 7.14
CA ASP A 528 -20.56 0.82 7.50
C ASP A 528 -20.27 1.05 8.98
N ALA A 529 -20.52 2.28 9.46
CA ALA A 529 -20.26 2.63 10.87
C ALA A 529 -21.11 1.82 11.85
N TYR A 530 -22.33 1.44 11.47
CA TYR A 530 -23.14 0.52 12.27
C TYR A 530 -22.56 -0.89 12.21
N GLY A 531 -22.23 -1.37 11.02
CA GLY A 531 -21.65 -2.70 10.81
C GLY A 531 -20.37 -2.92 11.61
N ASP A 532 -19.44 -1.96 11.55
CA ASP A 532 -18.17 -2.01 12.26
C ASP A 532 -18.32 -2.06 13.79
N ARG A 533 -19.37 -1.41 14.31
CA ARG A 533 -19.66 -1.39 15.76
C ARG A 533 -20.51 -2.58 16.23
N ASN A 534 -21.13 -3.29 15.30
CA ASN A 534 -22.09 -4.36 15.58
C ASN A 534 -21.72 -5.60 14.77
N LEU A 535 -20.56 -6.19 15.06
CA LEU A 535 -19.99 -7.35 14.36
C LEU A 535 -20.83 -8.63 14.52
N ILE A 536 -21.67 -8.69 15.55
CA ILE A 536 -22.58 -9.81 15.81
C ILE A 536 -24.02 -9.33 15.61
N CYS A 537 -24.74 -10.06 14.74
CA CYS A 537 -26.19 -9.82 14.58
C CYS A 537 -26.92 -10.23 15.88
N SER A 538 -27.44 -9.24 16.59
CA SER A 538 -28.34 -9.46 17.71
C SER A 538 -29.78 -9.15 17.29
N CYS A 539 -30.74 -9.99 17.69
CA CYS A 539 -32.15 -9.64 17.49
C CYS A 539 -32.45 -8.37 18.29
N PRO A 540 -33.12 -7.37 17.71
CA PRO A 540 -33.57 -6.19 18.46
C PRO A 540 -34.43 -6.62 19.64
N PRO A 541 -34.35 -5.91 20.78
CA PRO A 541 -35.26 -6.17 21.90
C PRO A 541 -36.71 -5.92 21.49
N MET A 542 -37.64 -6.62 22.14
CA MET A 542 -39.09 -6.51 21.80
C MET A 542 -39.60 -5.09 21.86
N SER A 543 -39.02 -4.24 22.70
CA SER A 543 -39.34 -2.80 22.77
C SER A 543 -39.14 -2.03 21.48
N ASP A 544 -38.29 -2.49 20.58
CA ASP A 544 -38.05 -1.84 19.28
C ASP A 544 -39.17 -2.14 18.24
N TYR A 545 -39.97 -3.16 18.51
CA TYR A 545 -41.12 -3.55 17.70
C TYR A 545 -42.43 -2.94 18.20
N GLU A 546 -42.41 -2.24 19.33
CA GLU A 546 -43.58 -1.58 19.91
C GLU A 546 -43.82 -0.13 19.38
N LYS A 547 -43.12 0.28 18.31
CA LYS A 547 -43.23 1.62 17.71
C LYS A 547 -44.18 1.65 16.55
#